data_30eaa367011929d6365e066fb7630562
#
_entry.id   30eaa367011929d6365e066fb7630562
#
_cell.length_a   1.000
_cell.length_b   1.000
_cell.length_c   1.000
_cell.angle_alpha   90.00
_cell.angle_beta   90.00
_cell.angle_gamma   90.00
#
_symmetry.space_group_name_H-M   'P 1'
#
loop_
_entity.id
_entity.type
_entity.pdbx_description
1 polymer ?
#
loop_
_entity_poly.entity_id
_entity_poly.type
_entity_poly.pdbx_seq_one_letter_code
_entity_poly.pdbx_strand_id
1 'polypeptide(L)'
;MSTPTTMAVLDGLRPVIDPELNLSIVDLGLIRGITVDDESGHVDIELTLTSPMCPLGPEIMAATKNAAQKVDGVTGAEVSLVWSPMWDPRVDASEDARAELGIWD
;
A
#
# COMPACT_ATOMS: atom_id res chain seq x y z
N MET A 1 18.03 -13.01 12.86
CA MET A 1 16.67 -12.50 12.56
C MET A 1 16.31 -12.85 11.13
N SER A 2 15.09 -13.29 10.93
CA SER A 2 14.62 -13.61 9.59
C SER A 2 14.18 -12.36 8.86
N THR A 3 14.40 -12.34 7.54
CA THR A 3 13.85 -11.31 6.66
C THR A 3 12.33 -11.36 6.66
N PRO A 4 11.64 -10.22 6.53
CA PRO A 4 10.20 -10.23 6.46
C PRO A 4 9.73 -10.85 5.14
N THR A 5 8.54 -11.45 5.16
CA THR A 5 7.90 -11.92 3.94
C THR A 5 7.09 -10.78 3.33
N THR A 6 6.77 -10.90 2.04
CA THR A 6 5.90 -9.92 1.38
C THR A 6 4.54 -9.84 2.09
N MET A 7 4.03 -10.97 2.56
CA MET A 7 2.76 -11.00 3.31
C MET A 7 2.86 -10.26 4.64
N ALA A 8 3.97 -10.41 5.35
CA ALA A 8 4.17 -9.70 6.61
C ALA A 8 4.21 -8.18 6.39
N VAL A 9 4.88 -7.74 5.34
CA VAL A 9 4.92 -6.32 4.97
C VAL A 9 3.52 -5.84 4.62
N LEU A 10 2.80 -6.59 3.79
CA LEU A 10 1.44 -6.23 3.38
C LEU A 10 0.52 -6.09 4.60
N ASP A 11 0.59 -7.05 5.53
CA ASP A 11 -0.20 -6.98 6.76
C ASP A 11 0.17 -5.75 7.60
N GLY A 12 1.44 -5.39 7.62
CA GLY A 12 1.91 -4.18 8.30
C GLY A 12 1.38 -2.89 7.69
N LEU A 13 0.98 -2.92 6.43
CA LEU A 13 0.43 -1.76 5.74
C LEU A 13 -1.09 -1.61 5.91
N ARG A 14 -1.79 -2.64 6.41
CA ARG A 14 -3.24 -2.59 6.58
C ARG A 14 -3.74 -1.42 7.45
N PRO A 15 -3.02 -1.00 8.50
CA PRO A 15 -3.46 0.16 9.27
C PRO A 15 -3.38 1.51 8.55
N VAL A 16 -2.69 1.56 7.40
CA VAL A 16 -2.59 2.80 6.62
C VAL A 16 -3.91 3.05 5.91
N ILE A 17 -4.54 4.17 6.22
CA ILE A 17 -5.88 4.51 5.75
C ILE A 17 -5.78 5.67 4.76
N ASP A 18 -6.45 5.54 3.61
CA ASP A 18 -6.62 6.65 2.68
C ASP A 18 -7.62 7.63 3.30
N PRO A 19 -7.21 8.87 3.62
CA PRO A 19 -8.08 9.80 4.33
C PRO A 19 -9.26 10.29 3.48
N GLU A 20 -9.18 10.20 2.16
CA GLU A 20 -10.30 10.59 1.29
C GLU A 20 -11.41 9.55 1.30
N LEU A 21 -11.05 8.29 1.28
CA LEU A 21 -11.99 7.18 1.18
C LEU A 21 -12.25 6.48 2.51
N ASN A 22 -11.40 6.78 3.51
CA ASN A 22 -11.49 6.19 4.85
C ASN A 22 -11.41 4.65 4.84
N LEU A 23 -10.62 4.12 3.93
CA LEU A 23 -10.41 2.69 3.76
C LEU A 23 -8.90 2.39 3.71
N SER A 24 -8.54 1.17 4.11
CA SER A 24 -7.14 0.74 4.06
C SER A 24 -6.61 0.76 2.63
N ILE A 25 -5.38 1.24 2.45
CA ILE A 25 -4.71 1.24 1.15
C ILE A 25 -4.56 -0.17 0.60
N VAL A 26 -4.46 -1.17 1.48
CA VAL A 26 -4.39 -2.59 1.06
C VAL A 26 -5.72 -3.03 0.47
N ASP A 27 -6.82 -2.73 1.14
CA ASP A 27 -8.15 -3.10 0.67
C ASP A 27 -8.53 -2.36 -0.61
N LEU A 28 -8.05 -1.14 -0.78
CA LEU A 28 -8.29 -0.36 -1.98
C LEU A 28 -7.47 -0.86 -3.18
N GLY A 29 -6.46 -1.70 -2.93
CA GLY A 29 -5.61 -2.18 -4.01
C GLY A 29 -4.60 -1.15 -4.47
N LEU A 30 -4.19 -0.24 -3.60
CA LEU A 30 -3.22 0.79 -3.93
C LEU A 30 -1.78 0.28 -3.92
N ILE A 31 -1.53 -0.88 -3.32
CA ILE A 31 -0.20 -1.50 -3.29
C ILE A 31 -0.02 -2.29 -4.58
N ARG A 32 0.90 -1.82 -5.43
CA ARG A 32 1.15 -2.42 -6.74
C ARG A 32 2.25 -3.47 -6.70
N GLY A 33 3.17 -3.36 -5.76
CA GLY A 33 4.24 -4.34 -5.65
C GLY A 33 5.00 -4.16 -4.36
N ILE A 34 5.51 -5.27 -3.85
CA ILE A 34 6.38 -5.28 -2.67
C ILE A 34 7.57 -6.16 -3.02
N THR A 35 8.78 -5.60 -2.92
CA THR A 35 10.01 -6.33 -3.13
C THR A 35 10.81 -6.32 -1.84
N VAL A 36 11.15 -7.49 -1.35
CA VAL A 36 11.96 -7.65 -0.14
C VAL A 36 13.32 -8.16 -0.53
N ASP A 37 14.38 -7.45 -0.10
CA ASP A 37 15.74 -7.91 -0.27
C ASP A 37 16.05 -8.91 0.85
N ASP A 38 16.23 -10.18 0.50
CA ASP A 38 16.44 -11.25 1.46
C ASP A 38 17.77 -11.12 2.23
N GLU A 39 18.72 -10.39 1.69
CA GLU A 39 20.02 -10.23 2.36
C GLU A 39 20.03 -9.08 3.35
N SER A 40 19.45 -7.94 2.95
CA SER A 40 19.52 -6.73 3.77
C SER A 40 18.28 -6.47 4.61
N GLY A 41 17.13 -7.02 4.21
CA GLY A 41 15.86 -6.69 4.83
C GLY A 41 15.25 -5.37 4.33
N HIS A 42 15.83 -4.78 3.29
CA HIS A 42 15.30 -3.58 2.67
C HIS A 42 14.03 -3.90 1.88
N VAL A 43 13.04 -3.03 1.94
CA VAL A 43 11.75 -3.23 1.29
C VAL A 43 11.47 -2.07 0.34
N ASP A 44 11.11 -2.40 -0.89
CA ASP A 44 10.63 -1.44 -1.89
C ASP A 44 9.14 -1.66 -2.11
N ILE A 45 8.37 -0.60 -2.00
CA ILE A 45 6.91 -0.66 -2.16
C ILE A 45 6.52 0.23 -3.34
N GLU A 46 5.81 -0.35 -4.29
CA GLU A 46 5.22 0.39 -5.39
C GLU A 46 3.77 0.69 -5.03
N LEU A 47 3.43 1.96 -5.01
CA LEU A 47 2.14 2.46 -4.56
C LEU A 47 1.50 3.26 -5.69
N THR A 48 0.20 3.11 -5.88
CA THR A 48 -0.56 4.03 -6.72
C THR A 48 -1.54 4.80 -5.86
N LEU A 49 -2.10 5.87 -6.39
CA LEU A 49 -3.10 6.68 -5.71
C LEU A 49 -4.40 6.62 -6.49
N THR A 50 -5.49 6.99 -5.81
CA THR A 50 -6.81 6.97 -6.43
C THR A 50 -6.96 8.01 -7.53
N SER A 51 -6.15 9.06 -7.48
CA SER A 51 -6.15 10.13 -8.49
C SER A 51 -4.79 10.81 -8.53
N PRO A 52 -4.28 11.18 -9.72
CA PRO A 52 -3.05 11.97 -9.80
C PRO A 52 -3.18 13.36 -9.18
N MET A 53 -4.41 13.80 -8.95
CA MET A 53 -4.67 15.10 -8.30
C MET A 53 -4.83 14.99 -6.79
N CYS A 54 -4.53 13.85 -6.20
CA CYS A 54 -4.69 13.62 -4.76
C CYS A 54 -3.72 14.52 -3.97
N PRO A 55 -4.20 15.49 -3.19
CA PRO A 55 -3.32 16.38 -2.44
C PRO A 55 -2.68 15.69 -1.23
N LEU A 56 -3.18 14.53 -0.87
CA LEU A 56 -2.72 13.76 0.30
C LEU A 56 -1.72 12.67 -0.06
N GLY A 57 -1.28 12.63 -1.33
CA GLY A 57 -0.30 11.65 -1.79
C GLY A 57 0.95 11.56 -0.94
N PRO A 58 1.64 12.70 -0.66
CA PRO A 58 2.84 12.65 0.18
C PRO A 58 2.57 12.12 1.58
N GLU A 59 1.41 12.41 2.16
CA GLU A 59 1.03 11.89 3.48
C GLU A 59 0.84 10.38 3.44
N ILE A 60 0.17 9.88 2.42
CA ILE A 60 -0.05 8.44 2.25
C ILE A 60 1.29 7.73 2.06
N MET A 61 2.18 8.30 1.25
CA MET A 61 3.51 7.72 1.03
C MET A 61 4.32 7.65 2.33
N ALA A 62 4.31 8.73 3.11
CA ALA A 62 5.02 8.78 4.38
C ALA A 62 4.46 7.77 5.38
N ALA A 63 3.14 7.66 5.46
CA ALA A 63 2.48 6.71 6.35
C ALA A 63 2.79 5.27 5.94
N THR A 64 2.81 5.00 4.64
CA THR A 64 3.15 3.68 4.09
C THR A 64 4.58 3.31 4.45
N LYS A 65 5.51 4.22 4.25
CA LYS A 65 6.92 4.00 4.59
C LYS A 65 7.09 3.73 6.09
N ASN A 66 6.46 4.56 6.93
CA ASN A 66 6.55 4.39 8.37
C ASN A 66 5.96 3.05 8.84
N ALA A 67 4.84 2.66 8.26
CA ALA A 67 4.20 1.38 8.60
C ALA A 67 5.10 0.20 8.20
N ALA A 68 5.70 0.27 7.02
CA ALA A 68 6.61 -0.78 6.54
C ALA A 68 7.83 -0.90 7.45
N GLN A 69 8.38 0.21 7.90
CA GLN A 69 9.57 0.21 8.77
C GLN A 69 9.30 -0.42 10.13
N LYS A 70 8.05 -0.51 10.54
CA LYS A 70 7.68 -1.13 11.82
C LYS A 70 7.56 -2.65 11.75
N VAL A 71 7.59 -3.20 10.55
CA VAL A 71 7.51 -4.67 10.37
C VAL A 71 8.83 -5.29 10.82
N ASP A 72 8.74 -6.36 11.59
CA ASP A 72 9.92 -7.06 12.11
C ASP A 72 10.81 -7.54 10.96
N GLY A 73 12.09 -7.24 11.05
CA GLY A 73 13.06 -7.64 10.06
C GLY A 73 13.31 -6.62 8.96
N VAL A 74 12.48 -5.58 8.88
CA VAL A 74 12.68 -4.50 7.89
C VAL A 74 13.77 -3.57 8.38
N THR A 75 14.82 -3.41 7.57
CA THR A 75 15.95 -2.53 7.87
C THR A 75 15.78 -1.15 7.24
N GLY A 76 14.97 -1.04 6.21
CA GLY A 76 14.65 0.22 5.57
C GLY A 76 13.54 0.02 4.56
N ALA A 77 12.82 1.07 4.23
CA ALA A 77 11.72 1.00 3.29
C ALA A 77 11.73 2.22 2.38
N GLU A 78 11.42 2.00 1.11
CA GLU A 78 11.22 3.06 0.14
C GLU A 78 9.88 2.86 -0.53
N VAL A 79 9.19 3.96 -0.81
CA VAL A 79 7.90 3.95 -1.49
C VAL A 79 8.04 4.77 -2.75
N SER A 80 7.65 4.19 -3.88
CA SER A 80 7.62 4.88 -5.16
C SER A 80 6.23 4.85 -5.75
N LEU A 81 5.87 5.92 -6.47
CA LEU A 81 4.56 6.00 -7.11
C LEU A 81 4.62 5.41 -8.50
N VAL A 82 3.61 4.63 -8.84
CA VAL A 82 3.41 4.11 -10.19
C VAL A 82 1.99 4.45 -10.61
N TRP A 83 1.84 4.86 -11.87
CA TRP A 83 0.55 5.30 -12.40
C TRP A 83 0.00 4.39 -13.48
N SER A 84 0.76 3.38 -13.87
CA SER A 84 0.34 2.43 -14.91
C SER A 84 0.45 1.01 -14.38
N PRO A 85 -0.65 0.24 -14.41
CA PRO A 85 -1.99 0.68 -14.79
C PRO A 85 -2.60 1.63 -13.76
N MET A 86 -3.52 2.46 -14.21
CA MET A 86 -4.23 3.36 -13.30
C MET A 86 -5.12 2.56 -12.34
N TRP A 87 -5.31 3.10 -11.15
CA TRP A 87 -6.18 2.47 -10.16
C TRP A 87 -7.62 2.37 -10.68
N ASP A 88 -8.19 1.19 -10.59
CA ASP A 88 -9.58 0.91 -10.94
C ASP A 88 -10.21 0.14 -9.78
N PRO A 89 -11.14 0.76 -9.02
CA PRO A 89 -11.70 0.11 -7.86
C PRO A 89 -12.50 -1.15 -8.18
N ARG A 90 -12.98 -1.29 -9.41
CA ARG A 90 -13.72 -2.49 -9.82
C ARG A 90 -12.82 -3.71 -9.92
N VAL A 91 -11.54 -3.49 -10.17
CA VAL A 91 -10.56 -4.55 -10.35
C VAL A 91 -9.64 -4.67 -9.14
N ASP A 92 -9.20 -3.52 -8.63
CA ASP A 92 -8.12 -3.46 -7.65
C ASP A 92 -8.59 -3.50 -6.20
N ALA A 93 -9.77 -2.93 -5.91
CA ALA A 93 -10.29 -2.90 -4.54
C ALA A 93 -10.86 -4.25 -4.13
N SER A 94 -10.76 -4.56 -2.84
CA SER A 94 -11.36 -5.76 -2.28
C SER A 94 -12.88 -5.69 -2.37
N GLU A 95 -13.54 -6.83 -2.20
CA GLU A 95 -15.00 -6.90 -2.23
C GLU A 95 -15.61 -6.00 -1.16
N ASP A 96 -15.06 -6.03 0.04
CA ASP A 96 -15.52 -5.18 1.14
C ASP A 96 -15.33 -3.69 0.83
N ALA A 97 -14.19 -3.31 0.26
CA ALA A 97 -13.93 -1.94 -0.10
C ALA A 97 -14.87 -1.47 -1.21
N ARG A 98 -15.16 -2.33 -2.20
CA ARG A 98 -16.12 -1.99 -3.26
C ARG A 98 -17.50 -1.74 -2.69
N ALA A 99 -17.94 -2.54 -1.72
CA ALA A 99 -19.21 -2.35 -1.06
C ALA A 99 -19.27 -0.99 -0.35
N GLU A 100 -18.19 -0.63 0.36
CA GLU A 100 -18.10 0.66 1.05
C GLU A 100 -18.09 1.83 0.07
N LEU A 101 -17.52 1.66 -1.12
CA LEU A 101 -17.49 2.68 -2.14
C LEU A 101 -18.79 2.77 -2.95
N GLY A 102 -19.72 1.84 -2.71
CA GLY A 102 -20.99 1.80 -3.43
C GLY A 102 -20.88 1.25 -4.84
N ILE A 103 -19.86 0.44 -5.11
CA ILE A 103 -19.66 -0.17 -6.43
C ILE A 103 -20.29 -1.55 -6.42
N TRP A 104 -21.32 -1.70 -7.22
CA TRP A 104 -22.03 -2.96 -7.38
C TRP A 104 -21.89 -3.45 -8.82
N ASP A 105 -21.57 -4.69 -8.99
CA ASP A 105 -21.51 -5.29 -10.33
C ASP A 105 -22.88 -5.71 -10.80
#